data_3791af2120ce0b31e335dc4544ceb0bd
#
_entry.id   3791af2120ce0b31e335dc4544ceb0bd
#
_cell.length_a   1.000
_cell.length_b   1.000
_cell.length_c   1.000
_cell.angle_alpha   90.00
_cell.angle_beta   90.00
_cell.angle_gamma   90.00
#
_symmetry.space_group_name_H-M   'P 1'
#
loop_
_entity.id
_entity.type
_entity.pdbx_description
1 polymer ?
#
loop_
_entity_poly.entity_id
_entity_poly.type
_entity_poly.pdbx_seq_one_letter_code
_entity_poly.pdbx_strand_id
1 'polypeptide(L)'
;MINRRDAGWWARALRNGAGILVVDFGGETVGYATIGRNRTQAFKAGGEIYEIYLRPEYQGLGFGGRLFAAARSLLVDRGFKGLVVWALAENDTAVAFYRRLGGADIANGGESFDGRHLAKIAFSWN
;
A
#
# COMPACT_ATOMS: atom_id res chain seq x y z
N MET A 1 12.29 -22.65 6.03
CA MET A 1 12.26 -22.18 5.46
C MET A 1 12.23 -21.56 4.98
N ILE A 2 12.24 -21.50 5.10
CA ILE A 2 12.18 -20.85 4.62
C ILE A 2 12.25 -20.18 4.04
N ASN A 3 12.23 -20.05 3.87
CA ASN A 3 12.30 -19.36 3.21
C ASN A 3 12.46 -18.76 2.74
N ARG A 4 12.32 -18.83 2.97
CA ARG A 4 12.60 -18.42 2.41
C ARG A 4 12.67 -17.71 1.85
N ARG A 5 12.30 -17.96 1.83
CA ARG A 5 12.18 -17.05 1.15
C ARG A 5 13.19 -16.15 0.90
N ASP A 6 13.10 -15.36 0.53
CA ASP A 6 14.16 -14.48 0.35
C ASP A 6 14.85 -14.22 1.63
N ALA A 7 16.11 -14.46 1.66
CA ALA A 7 16.88 -14.37 2.85
C ALA A 7 16.62 -13.04 3.56
N GLY A 8 16.02 -13.14 4.71
CA GLY A 8 15.88 -12.02 5.61
C GLY A 8 14.74 -11.05 5.35
N TRP A 9 13.92 -11.25 4.31
CA TRP A 9 12.77 -10.38 4.05
C TRP A 9 11.53 -10.87 4.78
N TRP A 10 10.95 -10.01 5.60
CA TRP A 10 9.73 -10.33 6.35
C TRP A 10 8.78 -9.17 6.36
N ALA A 11 7.49 -9.46 6.13
CA ALA A 11 6.43 -8.51 6.43
C ALA A 11 5.69 -9.00 7.65
N ARG A 12 5.48 -8.15 8.63
CA ARG A 12 4.78 -8.52 9.86
C ARG A 12 3.84 -7.43 10.30
N ALA A 13 2.65 -7.85 10.75
CA ALA A 13 1.67 -6.92 11.29
C ALA A 13 2.01 -6.61 12.74
N LEU A 14 1.83 -5.36 13.15
CA LEU A 14 2.03 -4.99 14.54
C LEU A 14 0.85 -5.49 15.38
N ARG A 15 1.14 -5.85 16.62
CA ARG A 15 0.19 -6.57 17.47
C ARG A 15 -1.02 -5.78 17.91
N ASN A 16 -0.88 -4.49 18.00
CA ASN A 16 -1.94 -3.66 18.61
C ASN A 16 -3.17 -3.47 17.72
N GLY A 17 -3.23 -4.16 16.59
CA GLY A 17 -4.40 -4.07 15.71
C GLY A 17 -4.53 -2.75 14.98
N ALA A 18 -3.49 -1.93 14.99
CA ALA A 18 -3.55 -0.60 14.41
C ALA A 18 -3.49 -0.57 12.88
N GLY A 19 -3.44 -1.74 12.23
CA GLY A 19 -3.39 -1.77 10.77
C GLY A 19 -2.05 -1.30 10.22
N ILE A 20 -0.97 -1.63 10.90
CA ILE A 20 0.39 -1.31 10.45
C ILE A 20 1.13 -2.58 10.15
N LEU A 21 1.69 -2.64 8.94
CA LEU A 21 2.50 -3.75 8.48
C LEU A 21 3.89 -3.20 8.24
N VAL A 22 4.91 -3.84 8.77
CA VAL A 22 6.28 -3.39 8.56
C VAL A 22 7.06 -4.43 7.78
N VAL A 23 8.08 -3.97 7.07
CA VAL A 23 9.01 -4.84 6.34
C VAL A 23 10.35 -4.81 7.03
N ASP A 24 10.80 -5.99 7.41
CA ASP A 24 12.15 -6.15 7.97
C ASP A 24 13.02 -6.83 6.93
N PHE A 25 14.25 -6.39 6.80
CA PHE A 25 15.23 -7.01 5.93
C PHE A 25 16.62 -6.86 6.55
N GLY A 26 17.31 -7.97 6.66
CA GLY A 26 18.65 -7.95 7.24
C GLY A 26 18.69 -7.49 8.68
N GLY A 27 17.61 -7.69 9.43
CA GLY A 27 17.54 -7.28 10.84
C GLY A 27 17.11 -5.84 11.07
N GLU A 28 16.76 -5.12 10.00
CA GLU A 28 16.32 -3.73 10.10
C GLU A 28 14.91 -3.58 9.54
N THR A 29 14.16 -2.63 10.09
CA THR A 29 12.87 -2.25 9.50
C THR A 29 13.14 -1.26 8.38
N VAL A 30 12.75 -1.60 7.17
CA VAL A 30 13.09 -0.85 5.97
C VAL A 30 11.87 -0.23 5.27
N GLY A 31 10.67 -0.51 5.77
CA GLY A 31 9.47 0.05 5.19
C GLY A 31 8.23 -0.30 5.97
N TYR A 32 7.11 0.28 5.59
CA TYR A 32 5.83 0.01 6.24
C TYR A 32 4.66 0.28 5.31
N ALA A 33 3.51 -0.26 5.68
CA ALA A 33 2.23 0.10 5.06
C ALA A 33 1.21 0.30 6.18
N THR A 34 0.31 1.26 5.99
CA THR A 34 -0.83 1.43 6.87
C THR A 34 -2.08 1.05 6.09
N ILE A 35 -2.93 0.26 6.71
CA ILE A 35 -4.07 -0.36 6.05
C ILE A 35 -5.30 -0.32 6.95
N GLY A 36 -6.46 -0.45 6.36
CA GLY A 36 -7.69 -0.53 7.11
C GLY A 36 -8.91 -0.46 6.22
N ARG A 37 -10.01 -0.04 6.79
CA ARG A 37 -11.26 0.10 6.07
C ARG A 37 -11.17 1.24 5.07
N ASN A 38 -11.76 1.04 3.89
CA ASN A 38 -11.89 2.10 2.90
C ASN A 38 -12.68 3.27 3.50
N ARG A 39 -12.08 4.45 3.46
CA ARG A 39 -12.67 5.66 4.04
C ARG A 39 -13.60 6.41 3.07
N THR A 40 -13.61 5.99 1.79
CA THR A 40 -14.42 6.63 0.77
C THR A 40 -15.63 5.77 0.46
N GLN A 41 -16.79 6.18 0.94
CA GLN A 41 -18.01 5.38 0.82
C GLN A 41 -18.51 5.24 -0.62
N ALA A 42 -18.03 6.08 -1.52
CA ALA A 42 -18.45 6.02 -2.92
C ALA A 42 -17.98 4.76 -3.64
N PHE A 43 -16.99 4.05 -3.08
CA PHE A 43 -16.43 2.85 -3.72
C PHE A 43 -16.91 1.59 -3.02
N LYS A 44 -17.07 0.53 -3.81
CA LYS A 44 -17.47 -0.77 -3.27
C LYS A 44 -16.35 -1.50 -2.54
N ALA A 45 -15.10 -1.14 -2.83
CA ALA A 45 -13.96 -1.78 -2.19
C ALA A 45 -14.04 -1.63 -0.68
N GLY A 46 -13.79 -2.72 0.04
CA GLY A 46 -13.89 -2.71 1.48
C GLY A 46 -12.62 -2.24 2.18
N GLY A 47 -11.47 -2.50 1.60
CA GLY A 47 -10.19 -2.19 2.21
C GLY A 47 -9.46 -1.04 1.53
N GLU A 48 -8.52 -0.48 2.25
CA GLU A 48 -7.68 0.61 1.73
C GLU A 48 -6.27 0.46 2.27
N ILE A 49 -5.28 0.69 1.42
CA ILE A 49 -3.91 0.93 1.86
C ILE A 49 -3.76 2.45 1.90
N TYR A 50 -3.54 2.98 3.10
CA TYR A 50 -3.43 4.43 3.31
C TYR A 50 -2.07 4.96 2.90
N GLU A 51 -1.01 4.20 3.23
CA GLU A 51 0.36 4.56 2.91
C GLU A 51 1.19 3.32 2.66
N ILE A 52 2.15 3.43 1.73
CA ILE A 52 3.24 2.47 1.57
C ILE A 52 4.52 3.29 1.52
N TYR A 53 5.49 2.89 2.32
CA TYR A 53 6.79 3.54 2.33
C TYR A 53 7.91 2.51 2.39
N LEU A 54 8.93 2.72 1.59
CA LEU A 54 10.19 1.98 1.66
C LEU A 54 11.33 2.98 1.72
N ARG A 55 12.33 2.68 2.52
CA ARG A 55 13.54 3.50 2.53
C ARG A 55 14.13 3.53 1.12
N PRO A 56 14.65 4.69 0.67
CA PRO A 56 15.09 4.84 -0.72
C PRO A 56 16.06 3.78 -1.21
N GLU A 57 16.98 3.35 -0.35
CA GLU A 57 17.99 2.35 -0.73
C GLU A 57 17.40 0.96 -0.98
N TYR A 58 16.14 0.74 -0.61
CA TYR A 58 15.46 -0.53 -0.82
C TYR A 58 14.40 -0.46 -1.92
N GLN A 59 14.29 0.68 -2.58
CA GLN A 59 13.37 0.82 -3.70
C GLN A 59 13.99 0.23 -4.96
N GLY A 60 13.15 -0.21 -5.90
CA GLY A 60 13.62 -0.80 -7.14
C GLY A 60 14.10 -2.24 -7.05
N LEU A 61 13.93 -2.88 -5.89
CA LEU A 61 14.36 -4.25 -5.66
C LEU A 61 13.19 -5.23 -5.58
N GLY A 62 11.98 -4.77 -5.91
CA GLY A 62 10.80 -5.61 -5.81
C GLY A 62 10.14 -5.64 -4.44
N PHE A 63 10.71 -4.95 -3.46
CA PHE A 63 10.17 -4.96 -2.10
C PHE A 63 8.81 -4.25 -2.02
N GLY A 64 8.60 -3.20 -2.82
CA GLY A 64 7.33 -2.50 -2.84
C GLY A 64 6.19 -3.41 -3.26
N GLY A 65 6.40 -4.20 -4.31
CA GLY A 65 5.40 -5.16 -4.77
C GLY A 65 5.10 -6.22 -3.74
N ARG A 66 6.13 -6.70 -3.02
CA ARG A 66 5.94 -7.68 -1.96
C ARG A 66 5.18 -7.10 -0.78
N LEU A 67 5.50 -5.87 -0.41
CA LEU A 67 4.80 -5.19 0.68
C LEU A 67 3.33 -4.97 0.30
N PHE A 68 3.08 -4.55 -0.93
CA PHE A 68 1.72 -4.38 -1.43
C PHE A 68 0.94 -5.71 -1.35
N ALA A 69 1.56 -6.80 -1.81
CA ALA A 69 0.92 -8.11 -1.78
C ALA A 69 0.63 -8.56 -0.35
N ALA A 70 1.56 -8.33 0.56
CA ALA A 70 1.36 -8.68 1.98
C ALA A 70 0.24 -7.85 2.61
N ALA A 71 0.18 -6.56 2.29
CA ALA A 71 -0.87 -5.68 2.79
C ALA A 71 -2.24 -6.11 2.28
N ARG A 72 -2.33 -6.44 0.99
CA ARG A 72 -3.57 -6.91 0.39
C ARG A 72 -4.02 -8.22 1.00
N SER A 73 -3.09 -9.15 1.21
CA SER A 73 -3.39 -10.43 1.83
C SER A 73 -3.91 -10.25 3.26
N LEU A 74 -3.32 -9.36 4.02
CA LEU A 74 -3.76 -9.09 5.38
C LEU A 74 -5.17 -8.51 5.41
N LEU A 75 -5.50 -7.62 4.47
CA LEU A 75 -6.85 -7.08 4.36
C LEU A 75 -7.86 -8.18 4.05
N VAL A 76 -7.53 -9.10 3.14
CA VAL A 76 -8.38 -10.24 2.84
C VAL A 76 -8.59 -11.10 4.10
N ASP A 77 -7.52 -11.37 4.82
CA ASP A 77 -7.60 -12.17 6.06
C ASP A 77 -8.47 -11.51 7.12
N ARG A 78 -8.57 -10.19 7.10
CA ARG A 78 -9.42 -9.43 8.02
C ARG A 78 -10.84 -9.27 7.51
N GLY A 79 -11.18 -9.90 6.39
CA GLY A 79 -12.54 -9.94 5.87
C GLY A 79 -12.91 -8.82 4.91
N PHE A 80 -11.95 -8.00 4.49
CA PHE A 80 -12.24 -6.94 3.52
C PHE A 80 -12.21 -7.51 2.11
N LYS A 81 -13.18 -7.09 1.29
CA LYS A 81 -13.24 -7.46 -0.12
C LYS A 81 -12.90 -6.24 -0.96
N GLY A 82 -11.95 -6.42 -1.87
CA GLY A 82 -11.53 -5.33 -2.73
C GLY A 82 -10.62 -4.36 -2.01
N LEU A 83 -9.91 -3.58 -2.79
CA LEU A 83 -8.87 -2.68 -2.29
C LEU A 83 -8.88 -1.38 -3.08
N VAL A 84 -8.71 -0.27 -2.38
CA VAL A 84 -8.49 1.02 -3.01
C VAL A 84 -7.20 1.64 -2.46
N VAL A 85 -6.49 2.35 -3.32
CA VAL A 85 -5.31 3.13 -2.93
C VAL A 85 -5.38 4.47 -3.63
N TRP A 86 -5.13 5.53 -2.90
CA TRP A 86 -5.05 6.88 -3.46
C TRP A 86 -3.58 7.27 -3.63
N ALA A 87 -3.27 7.92 -4.74
CA ALA A 87 -1.94 8.48 -4.97
C ALA A 87 -2.09 9.90 -5.52
N LEU A 88 -1.17 10.78 -5.17
CA LEU A 88 -1.14 12.12 -5.77
C LEU A 88 -0.87 11.97 -7.27
N ALA A 89 -1.64 12.69 -8.08
CA ALA A 89 -1.52 12.60 -9.54
C ALA A 89 -0.13 13.01 -10.03
N GLU A 90 0.53 13.91 -9.31
CA GLU A 90 1.87 14.36 -9.67
C GLU A 90 2.97 13.39 -9.26
N ASN A 91 2.66 12.37 -8.48
CA ASN A 91 3.64 11.37 -8.07
C ASN A 91 3.71 10.27 -9.14
N ASP A 92 4.46 10.53 -10.20
CA ASP A 92 4.54 9.63 -11.35
C ASP A 92 5.02 8.24 -10.97
N THR A 93 5.94 8.14 -10.03
CA THR A 93 6.47 6.85 -9.58
C THR A 93 5.39 6.01 -8.92
N ALA A 94 4.59 6.60 -8.03
CA ALA A 94 3.51 5.88 -7.36
C ALA A 94 2.42 5.49 -8.36
N VAL A 95 2.04 6.39 -9.25
CA VAL A 95 1.01 6.13 -10.25
C VAL A 95 1.44 4.94 -11.14
N ALA A 96 2.67 4.97 -11.63
CA ALA A 96 3.19 3.87 -12.45
C ALA A 96 3.26 2.56 -11.66
N PHE A 97 3.65 2.64 -10.40
CA PHE A 97 3.74 1.48 -9.52
C PHE A 97 2.38 0.79 -9.37
N TYR A 98 1.34 1.55 -9.05
CA TYR A 98 0.01 0.96 -8.86
C TYR A 98 -0.58 0.44 -10.17
N ARG A 99 -0.32 1.10 -11.28
CA ARG A 99 -0.77 0.59 -12.58
C ARG A 99 -0.09 -0.72 -12.95
N ARG A 100 1.21 -0.84 -12.68
CA ARG A 100 1.93 -2.09 -12.94
C ARG A 100 1.41 -3.24 -12.10
N LEU A 101 0.90 -2.95 -10.91
CA LEU A 101 0.31 -3.97 -10.04
C LEU A 101 -1.12 -4.34 -10.45
N GLY A 102 -1.62 -3.77 -11.54
CA GLY A 102 -2.94 -4.10 -12.04
C GLY A 102 -4.07 -3.25 -11.51
N GLY A 103 -3.75 -2.14 -10.85
CA GLY A 103 -4.76 -1.24 -10.35
C GLY A 103 -5.51 -0.54 -11.49
N ALA A 104 -6.82 -0.45 -11.37
CA ALA A 104 -7.65 0.28 -12.31
C ALA A 104 -7.89 1.68 -11.80
N ASP A 105 -7.70 2.68 -12.66
CA ASP A 105 -8.03 4.07 -12.33
C ASP A 105 -9.55 4.17 -12.24
N ILE A 106 -10.09 4.47 -11.08
CA ILE A 106 -11.54 4.51 -10.89
C ILE A 106 -12.10 5.88 -10.56
N ALA A 107 -11.26 6.80 -10.11
CA ALA A 107 -11.74 8.12 -9.74
C ALA A 107 -10.60 9.11 -9.63
N ASN A 108 -10.96 10.37 -9.76
CA ASN A 108 -10.06 11.48 -9.46
C ASN A 108 -10.63 12.24 -8.27
N GLY A 109 -9.77 12.82 -7.49
CA GLY A 109 -10.17 13.63 -6.36
C GLY A 109 -9.17 14.73 -6.14
N GLY A 110 -9.30 15.40 -5.02
CA GLY A 110 -8.37 16.44 -4.65
C GLY A 110 -8.31 16.60 -3.15
N GLU A 111 -7.23 17.19 -2.70
CA GLU A 111 -7.09 17.54 -1.30
C GLU A 111 -6.33 18.84 -1.19
N SER A 112 -6.64 19.60 -0.15
CA SER A 112 -5.94 20.84 0.14
C SER A 112 -4.84 20.54 1.14
N PHE A 113 -3.65 21.00 0.82
CA PHE A 113 -2.51 20.80 1.69
C PHE A 113 -1.65 22.05 1.64
N ASP A 114 -1.45 22.66 2.80
CA ASP A 114 -0.60 23.84 2.95
C ASP A 114 -1.00 24.94 1.94
N GLY A 115 -2.30 25.20 1.81
CA GLY A 115 -2.84 26.22 0.91
C GLY A 115 -2.83 25.84 -0.56
N ARG A 116 -2.41 24.62 -0.91
CA ARG A 116 -2.40 24.14 -2.28
C ARG A 116 -3.47 23.08 -2.48
N HIS A 117 -4.04 23.07 -3.67
CA HIS A 117 -4.97 22.02 -4.05
C HIS A 117 -4.21 20.98 -4.87
N LEU A 118 -4.18 19.73 -4.40
CA LEU A 118 -3.45 18.64 -5.05
C LEU A 118 -4.44 17.63 -5.61
N ALA A 119 -4.27 17.30 -6.89
CA ALA A 119 -5.07 16.27 -7.54
C ALA A 119 -4.58 14.89 -7.11
N LYS A 120 -5.51 13.95 -6.97
CA LYS A 120 -5.19 12.56 -6.65
C LYS A 120 -6.01 11.60 -7.49
N ILE A 121 -5.50 10.38 -7.61
CA ILE A 121 -6.11 9.31 -8.40
C ILE A 121 -6.37 8.12 -7.47
N ALA A 122 -7.55 7.53 -7.59
CA ALA A 122 -7.87 6.30 -6.87
C ALA A 122 -7.68 5.11 -7.80
N PHE A 123 -6.98 4.11 -7.31
CA PHE A 123 -6.79 2.84 -8.00
C PHE A 123 -7.52 1.76 -7.21
N SER A 124 -8.09 0.78 -7.91
CA SER A 124 -8.78 -0.31 -7.23
C SER A 124 -8.39 -1.67 -7.76
N TRP A 125 -8.52 -2.65 -6.89
CA TRP A 125 -8.34 -4.07 -7.20
C TRP A 125 -9.54 -4.82 -6.62
N ASN A 126 -9.98 -5.83 -7.35
CA ASN A 126 -11.10 -6.65 -6.89
C ASN A 126 -10.68 -7.66 -5.83
#